data_f04f556dec8586ec00e6f8df59a3c561
#
_entry.id   f04f556dec8586ec00e6f8df59a3c561
#
_cell.length_a   1.000
_cell.length_b   1.000
_cell.length_c   1.000
_cell.angle_alpha   90.00
_cell.angle_beta   90.00
_cell.angle_gamma   90.00
#
_symmetry.space_group_name_H-M   'P 1'
#
loop_
_entity.id
_entity.type
_entity.pdbx_description
1 polymer ?
#
loop_
_entity_poly.entity_id
_entity_poly.type
_entity_poly.pdbx_seq_one_letter_code
_entity_poly.pdbx_strand_id
1 'polypeptide(L)'
;MRRELIAIVCTSMLMACGGGGKEKAAAAGDKDTLVIAFDGSPANLDPRIGTNTYDGRIWDMAASGVIRMTPAGDYTGDLAEKWETPDDKTIVFHLKPDAKFQDGRPVTAKDLKFTFDSMIPESFQSPKRSGYASVASFEAPDDKTFIVKLKEPNAGIFDNFPYLAVPQGADPKVFARTPILAGAYRVTEFKPDERVTMKAFDQWIGGKPKIANVVVRIIPDATTRVLELRRGSINFEMNSIPNDQIDQFKKSSDFKVVTSHGGAYQYICFNLKDPILAKKEVRQAIAHAIDRNRIVRDLLHGYGAVTDTIFPQGHWARAEGLPSFDYDPNKAKQMLDAAGYKQNGTAPRFKLVYKTSTDAESNQQAEMIQQMLKDVGIDMQIQTSEFGTFMDDVKNGRFQLFSLRRAGVADPDFYYTIFHSKSLAPNGQNRGYYVNPKVDQLIEQGRSTFDRTKRKAAYDEVQKILADELPYVSLYHRDNVAVMRSNIDGFVMYPSGFLLSVPNMTIK
;
A
#
# COMPACT_ATOMS: atom_id res chain seq x y z
N MET A 1 -12.93 -27.67 76.15
CA MET A 1 -11.74 -27.80 77.00
C MET A 1 -10.57 -28.27 76.13
N ARG A 2 -9.46 -27.54 76.30
CA ARG A 2 -8.10 -27.78 75.78
C ARG A 2 -7.82 -27.74 74.27
N ARG A 3 -7.18 -26.66 73.92
CA ARG A 3 -6.31 -26.42 72.74
C ARG A 3 -5.04 -27.26 72.86
N GLU A 4 -4.62 -27.85 71.75
CA GLU A 4 -3.19 -28.16 71.57
C GLU A 4 -2.74 -27.65 70.19
N LEU A 5 -1.74 -26.76 70.23
CA LEU A 5 -0.96 -26.30 69.09
C LEU A 5 0.05 -27.42 68.70
N ILE A 6 0.09 -27.76 67.43
CA ILE A 6 1.27 -28.49 66.88
C ILE A 6 1.90 -27.56 65.88
N ALA A 7 3.11 -27.07 66.20
CA ALA A 7 4.00 -26.38 65.32
C ALA A 7 4.75 -27.39 64.46
N ILE A 8 4.60 -27.32 63.15
CA ILE A 8 5.40 -28.07 62.21
C ILE A 8 6.44 -27.11 61.60
N VAL A 9 7.71 -27.32 61.93
CA VAL A 9 8.88 -26.70 61.32
C VAL A 9 9.08 -27.36 59.98
N CYS A 10 8.88 -26.62 58.85
CA CYS A 10 9.33 -27.04 57.53
C CYS A 10 10.65 -26.40 57.18
N THR A 11 11.65 -27.22 57.18
CA THR A 11 13.03 -26.91 56.76
C THR A 11 13.04 -26.69 55.24
N SER A 12 13.49 -25.52 54.83
CA SER A 12 13.67 -25.14 53.42
C SER A 12 14.89 -25.82 52.81
N MET A 13 14.66 -26.72 51.86
CA MET A 13 15.71 -27.16 50.94
C MET A 13 15.67 -26.29 49.69
N LEU A 14 16.63 -25.39 49.54
CA LEU A 14 16.97 -24.72 48.28
C LEU A 14 17.65 -25.71 47.38
N MET A 15 16.94 -26.17 46.36
CA MET A 15 17.58 -26.77 45.17
C MET A 15 17.73 -25.66 44.11
N ALA A 16 18.97 -25.28 43.91
CA ALA A 16 19.37 -24.50 42.72
C ALA A 16 19.29 -25.42 41.49
N CYS A 17 18.35 -25.14 40.58
CA CYS A 17 18.36 -25.66 39.23
C CYS A 17 18.66 -24.52 38.25
N GLY A 18 19.66 -24.81 37.44
CA GLY A 18 20.39 -23.92 36.58
C GLY A 18 19.63 -23.26 35.46
N GLY A 19 20.24 -22.17 35.05
CA GLY A 19 20.47 -21.67 33.70
C GLY A 19 19.37 -21.78 32.67
N GLY A 20 18.28 -21.06 32.80
CA GLY A 20 17.52 -20.58 31.67
C GLY A 20 17.97 -19.17 31.33
N GLY A 21 18.78 -19.01 30.30
CA GLY A 21 19.15 -17.70 29.78
C GLY A 21 17.87 -16.93 29.42
N LYS A 22 17.50 -15.98 30.24
CA LYS A 22 16.55 -14.93 29.84
C LYS A 22 17.25 -14.14 28.74
N GLU A 23 16.94 -14.45 27.46
CA GLU A 23 17.22 -13.51 26.39
C GLU A 23 16.60 -12.17 26.80
N LYS A 24 17.45 -11.19 27.05
CA LYS A 24 17.02 -9.81 27.25
C LYS A 24 16.26 -9.41 26.01
N ALA A 25 14.95 -9.18 26.14
CA ALA A 25 14.21 -8.46 25.12
C ALA A 25 15.02 -7.22 24.76
N ALA A 26 15.37 -7.06 23.47
CA ALA A 26 16.15 -5.93 23.01
C ALA A 26 15.44 -4.63 23.47
N ALA A 27 16.05 -3.90 24.37
CA ALA A 27 15.52 -2.66 24.88
C ALA A 27 15.75 -1.59 23.79
N ALA A 28 14.76 -0.74 23.52
CA ALA A 28 14.86 0.38 22.57
C ALA A 28 15.87 1.47 22.98
N GLY A 29 16.72 1.24 23.95
CA GLY A 29 17.86 2.05 24.36
C GLY A 29 19.20 1.57 23.81
N ASP A 30 19.21 0.48 23.05
CA ASP A 30 20.41 -0.04 22.39
C ASP A 30 20.62 0.73 21.07
N LYS A 31 21.78 1.35 20.89
CA LYS A 31 22.15 2.13 19.68
C LYS A 31 22.24 1.25 18.41
N ASP A 32 22.26 -0.04 18.59
CA ASP A 32 22.39 -1.02 17.50
C ASP A 32 21.05 -1.65 17.10
N THR A 33 19.94 -1.26 17.76
CA THR A 33 18.63 -1.89 17.55
C THR A 33 17.54 -0.85 17.24
N LEU A 34 16.95 -0.96 16.05
CA LEU A 34 15.74 -0.24 15.66
C LEU A 34 14.51 -1.09 16.01
N VAL A 35 13.63 -0.56 16.86
CA VAL A 35 12.36 -1.20 17.22
C VAL A 35 11.22 -0.46 16.57
N ILE A 36 10.57 -1.12 15.60
CA ILE A 36 9.45 -0.60 14.81
C ILE A 36 8.14 -1.19 15.34
N ALA A 37 7.07 -0.41 15.42
CA ALA A 37 5.73 -0.93 15.64
C ALA A 37 4.97 -1.09 14.33
N PHE A 38 4.27 -2.23 14.18
CA PHE A 38 3.22 -2.43 13.18
C PHE A 38 1.87 -2.62 13.88
N ASP A 39 0.82 -2.13 13.28
CA ASP A 39 -0.57 -2.28 13.74
C ASP A 39 -1.24 -3.59 13.25
N GLY A 40 -0.56 -4.34 12.40
CA GLY A 40 -0.97 -5.66 11.92
C GLY A 40 0.21 -6.57 11.64
N SER A 41 -0.08 -7.86 11.53
CA SER A 41 0.92 -8.92 11.39
C SER A 41 1.20 -9.25 9.93
N PRO A 42 2.48 -9.49 9.56
CA PRO A 42 2.79 -10.22 8.34
C PRO A 42 2.12 -11.61 8.35
N ALA A 43 1.69 -12.07 7.19
CA ALA A 43 1.07 -13.38 7.03
C ALA A 43 2.02 -14.39 6.39
N ASN A 44 2.75 -13.97 5.35
CA ASN A 44 3.62 -14.83 4.58
C ASN A 44 4.82 -14.05 4.04
N LEU A 45 6.02 -14.43 4.47
CA LEU A 45 7.26 -13.75 4.08
C LEU A 45 7.84 -14.24 2.74
N ASP A 46 7.28 -15.27 2.10
CA ASP A 46 7.66 -15.65 0.73
C ASP A 46 7.12 -14.58 -0.25
N PRO A 47 8.00 -13.83 -0.94
CA PRO A 47 7.56 -12.75 -1.82
C PRO A 47 6.81 -13.24 -3.06
N ARG A 48 6.80 -14.53 -3.34
CA ARG A 48 6.00 -15.13 -4.41
C ARG A 48 4.52 -15.34 -4.02
N ILE A 49 4.22 -15.37 -2.72
CA ILE A 49 2.91 -15.73 -2.16
C ILE A 49 2.30 -14.59 -1.35
N GLY A 50 3.07 -13.92 -0.50
CA GLY A 50 2.59 -12.86 0.38
C GLY A 50 1.97 -11.69 -0.42
N THR A 51 0.92 -11.06 0.14
CA THR A 51 0.17 -9.99 -0.51
C THR A 51 -0.25 -8.86 0.41
N ASN A 52 -0.10 -9.02 1.72
CA ASN A 52 -0.53 -7.95 2.62
C ASN A 52 0.55 -6.86 2.76
N THR A 53 0.13 -5.69 3.24
CA THR A 53 1.02 -4.53 3.41
C THR A 53 2.18 -4.81 4.36
N TYR A 54 1.96 -5.63 5.40
CA TYR A 54 3.00 -5.92 6.40
C TYR A 54 4.05 -6.90 5.87
N ASP A 55 3.66 -7.84 4.99
CA ASP A 55 4.60 -8.68 4.23
C ASP A 55 5.55 -7.77 3.43
N GLY A 56 4.98 -6.82 2.68
CA GLY A 56 5.72 -5.84 1.88
C GLY A 56 6.70 -5.00 2.71
N ARG A 57 6.28 -4.51 3.88
CA ARG A 57 7.15 -3.74 4.77
C ARG A 57 8.33 -4.55 5.31
N ILE A 58 8.20 -5.87 5.49
CA ILE A 58 9.35 -6.73 5.81
C ILE A 58 10.26 -6.88 4.59
N TRP A 59 9.70 -7.05 3.39
CA TRP A 59 10.51 -7.15 2.16
C TRP A 59 11.26 -5.86 1.82
N ASP A 60 10.74 -4.69 2.18
CA ASP A 60 11.46 -3.41 2.03
C ASP A 60 12.86 -3.46 2.68
N MET A 61 13.00 -4.22 3.76
CA MET A 61 14.24 -4.36 4.51
C MET A 61 14.98 -5.66 4.18
N ALA A 62 14.24 -6.74 3.96
CA ALA A 62 14.81 -8.09 3.86
C ALA A 62 15.02 -8.57 2.42
N ALA A 63 14.36 -7.98 1.42
CA ALA A 63 14.43 -8.43 0.04
C ALA A 63 15.13 -7.42 -0.88
N SER A 64 15.67 -7.92 -1.98
CA SER A 64 16.02 -7.16 -3.17
C SER A 64 15.27 -7.75 -4.37
N GLY A 65 14.93 -6.89 -5.33
CA GLY A 65 14.34 -7.27 -6.59
C GLY A 65 15.26 -6.96 -7.77
N VAL A 66 14.79 -7.20 -8.97
CA VAL A 66 15.54 -6.81 -10.18
C VAL A 66 15.75 -5.31 -10.20
N ILE A 67 14.68 -4.55 -9.93
CA ILE A 67 14.64 -3.10 -9.82
C ILE A 67 14.02 -2.67 -8.50
N ARG A 68 14.15 -1.39 -8.17
CA ARG A 68 13.61 -0.75 -6.97
C ARG A 68 12.93 0.57 -7.34
N MET A 69 11.88 0.93 -6.61
CA MET A 69 11.25 2.25 -6.76
C MET A 69 12.06 3.32 -6.04
N THR A 70 12.15 4.50 -6.65
CA THR A 70 12.72 5.72 -6.04
C THR A 70 11.63 6.50 -5.29
N PRO A 71 11.98 7.47 -4.43
CA PRO A 71 11.01 8.38 -3.82
C PRO A 71 10.18 9.20 -4.82
N ALA A 72 10.68 9.40 -6.04
CA ALA A 72 9.97 10.10 -7.12
C ALA A 72 8.98 9.20 -7.90
N GLY A 73 8.88 7.91 -7.54
CA GLY A 73 8.04 6.94 -8.23
C GLY A 73 8.65 6.38 -9.52
N ASP A 74 9.94 6.64 -9.76
CA ASP A 74 10.68 6.04 -10.87
C ASP A 74 11.32 4.71 -10.47
N TYR A 75 11.77 3.94 -11.46
CA TYR A 75 12.56 2.73 -11.21
C TYR A 75 14.06 3.00 -11.29
N THR A 76 14.80 2.34 -10.43
CA THR A 76 16.26 2.25 -10.47
C THR A 76 16.69 0.80 -10.31
N GLY A 77 17.91 0.47 -10.73
CA GLY A 77 18.44 -0.86 -10.54
C GLY A 77 18.61 -1.22 -9.05
N ASP A 78 18.21 -2.42 -8.67
CA ASP A 78 18.48 -3.02 -7.35
C ASP A 78 19.52 -4.14 -7.53
N LEU A 79 19.11 -5.34 -7.93
CA LEU A 79 20.01 -6.40 -8.37
C LEU A 79 20.53 -6.15 -9.80
N ALA A 80 19.73 -5.51 -10.67
CA ALA A 80 20.20 -5.06 -11.96
C ALA A 80 21.09 -3.82 -11.80
N GLU A 81 22.17 -3.78 -12.56
CA GLU A 81 23.00 -2.59 -12.77
C GLU A 81 22.32 -1.65 -13.76
N LYS A 82 21.79 -2.23 -14.84
CA LYS A 82 21.07 -1.54 -15.91
C LYS A 82 20.10 -2.47 -16.59
N TRP A 83 19.19 -1.90 -17.38
CA TRP A 83 18.34 -2.66 -18.31
C TRP A 83 18.18 -1.92 -19.62
N GLU A 84 17.74 -2.64 -20.64
CA GLU A 84 17.45 -2.11 -21.96
C GLU A 84 16.18 -2.78 -22.51
N THR A 85 15.49 -2.08 -23.40
CA THR A 85 14.28 -2.53 -24.08
C THR A 85 14.54 -2.45 -25.58
N PRO A 86 15.20 -3.46 -26.20
CA PRO A 86 15.58 -3.42 -27.59
C PRO A 86 14.38 -3.35 -28.55
N ASP A 87 13.23 -3.80 -28.10
CA ASP A 87 11.93 -3.70 -28.75
C ASP A 87 10.79 -3.60 -27.71
N ASP A 88 9.55 -3.43 -28.15
CA ASP A 88 8.38 -3.25 -27.27
C ASP A 88 7.96 -4.52 -26.49
N LYS A 89 8.63 -5.65 -26.72
CA LYS A 89 8.31 -6.95 -26.12
C LYS A 89 9.46 -7.61 -25.40
N THR A 90 10.63 -7.00 -25.40
CA THR A 90 11.83 -7.58 -24.79
C THR A 90 12.44 -6.61 -23.79
N ILE A 91 12.68 -7.12 -22.57
CA ILE A 91 13.39 -6.40 -21.52
C ILE A 91 14.61 -7.23 -21.16
N VAL A 92 15.81 -6.64 -21.22
CA VAL A 92 17.06 -7.28 -20.87
C VAL A 92 17.65 -6.61 -19.64
N PHE A 93 17.76 -7.33 -18.54
CA PHE A 93 18.39 -6.86 -17.30
C PHE A 93 19.80 -7.42 -17.19
N HIS A 94 20.77 -6.54 -16.89
CA HIS A 94 22.16 -6.90 -16.59
C HIS A 94 22.39 -6.83 -15.09
N LEU A 95 22.73 -7.94 -14.46
CA LEU A 95 22.83 -8.05 -12.99
C LEU A 95 24.21 -7.57 -12.51
N LYS A 96 24.21 -6.94 -11.34
CA LYS A 96 25.42 -6.57 -10.61
C LYS A 96 26.26 -7.82 -10.29
N PRO A 97 27.59 -7.78 -10.43
CA PRO A 97 28.43 -8.98 -10.28
C PRO A 97 28.42 -9.56 -8.85
N ASP A 98 28.37 -8.69 -7.83
CA ASP A 98 28.64 -9.05 -6.43
C ASP A 98 27.39 -9.25 -5.57
N ALA A 99 26.19 -9.28 -6.19
CA ALA A 99 24.95 -9.50 -5.48
C ALA A 99 24.90 -10.89 -4.84
N LYS A 100 24.54 -10.97 -3.56
CA LYS A 100 24.46 -12.20 -2.79
C LYS A 100 23.14 -12.35 -2.05
N PHE A 101 22.70 -13.60 -1.89
CA PHE A 101 21.70 -13.95 -0.90
C PHE A 101 22.30 -13.91 0.52
N GLN A 102 21.43 -13.83 1.51
CA GLN A 102 21.81 -13.73 2.94
C GLN A 102 22.49 -14.99 3.52
N ASP A 103 22.59 -16.07 2.75
CA ASP A 103 23.39 -17.26 3.05
C ASP A 103 24.78 -17.24 2.38
N GLY A 104 25.11 -16.18 1.67
CA GLY A 104 26.40 -15.95 1.01
C GLY A 104 26.48 -16.47 -0.43
N ARG A 105 25.48 -17.21 -0.93
CA ARG A 105 25.43 -17.63 -2.35
C ARG A 105 25.30 -16.41 -3.28
N PRO A 106 25.93 -16.41 -4.46
CA PRO A 106 25.71 -15.37 -5.44
C PRO A 106 24.26 -15.36 -5.95
N VAL A 107 23.73 -14.19 -6.26
CA VAL A 107 22.48 -14.04 -6.99
C VAL A 107 22.78 -14.14 -8.48
N THR A 108 22.05 -14.99 -9.19
CA THR A 108 22.21 -15.22 -10.63
C THR A 108 20.90 -14.96 -11.38
N ALA A 109 21.00 -14.76 -12.69
CA ALA A 109 19.82 -14.67 -13.57
C ALA A 109 18.97 -15.96 -13.54
N LYS A 110 19.59 -17.10 -13.25
CA LYS A 110 18.88 -18.37 -13.08
C LYS A 110 17.97 -18.37 -11.85
N ASP A 111 18.35 -17.67 -10.77
CA ASP A 111 17.51 -17.51 -9.58
C ASP A 111 16.31 -16.63 -9.88
N LEU A 112 16.50 -15.54 -10.64
CA LEU A 112 15.39 -14.70 -11.11
C LEU A 112 14.44 -15.49 -12.02
N LYS A 113 14.99 -16.21 -13.01
CA LYS A 113 14.18 -17.09 -13.87
C LYS A 113 13.38 -18.09 -13.03
N PHE A 114 14.02 -18.77 -12.08
CA PHE A 114 13.33 -19.70 -11.17
C PHE A 114 12.22 -19.00 -10.37
N THR A 115 12.50 -17.82 -9.83
CA THR A 115 11.53 -17.04 -9.06
C THR A 115 10.25 -16.79 -9.86
N PHE A 116 10.39 -16.25 -11.08
CA PHE A 116 9.24 -15.90 -11.91
C PHE A 116 8.55 -17.11 -12.50
N ASP A 117 9.31 -18.09 -13.02
CA ASP A 117 8.76 -19.35 -13.55
C ASP A 117 7.93 -20.11 -12.50
N SER A 118 8.39 -20.09 -11.23
CA SER A 118 7.69 -20.80 -10.15
C SER A 118 6.28 -20.25 -9.88
N MET A 119 5.99 -18.99 -10.20
CA MET A 119 4.70 -18.35 -9.97
C MET A 119 3.67 -18.59 -11.10
N ILE A 120 4.13 -19.04 -12.29
CA ILE A 120 3.27 -19.20 -13.46
C ILE A 120 2.36 -20.43 -13.37
N PRO A 121 2.85 -21.64 -12.92
CA PRO A 121 2.00 -22.81 -12.82
C PRO A 121 0.84 -22.63 -11.84
N GLU A 122 -0.34 -23.08 -12.22
CA GLU A 122 -1.53 -23.02 -11.37
C GLU A 122 -1.37 -23.79 -10.05
N SER A 123 -0.60 -24.85 -10.09
CA SER A 123 -0.27 -25.70 -8.93
C SER A 123 0.48 -24.94 -7.81
N PHE A 124 1.21 -23.87 -8.14
CA PHE A 124 1.90 -23.04 -7.13
C PHE A 124 0.95 -22.08 -6.41
N GLN A 125 -0.22 -21.77 -7.01
CA GLN A 125 -1.25 -20.89 -6.45
C GLN A 125 -0.75 -19.49 -6.06
N SER A 126 0.19 -18.92 -6.83
CA SER A 126 0.64 -17.56 -6.59
C SER A 126 -0.49 -16.56 -6.87
N PRO A 127 -0.84 -15.69 -5.91
CA PRO A 127 -1.81 -14.62 -6.14
C PRO A 127 -1.27 -13.54 -7.11
N LYS A 128 0.04 -13.55 -7.38
CA LYS A 128 0.71 -12.61 -8.30
C LYS A 128 0.73 -13.09 -9.76
N ARG A 129 0.32 -14.32 -10.03
CA ARG A 129 0.33 -14.95 -11.36
C ARG A 129 -0.28 -14.07 -12.46
N SER A 130 -1.40 -13.42 -12.18
CA SER A 130 -2.09 -12.57 -13.16
C SER A 130 -1.25 -11.37 -13.62
N GLY A 131 -0.34 -10.87 -12.79
CA GLY A 131 0.59 -9.80 -13.14
C GLY A 131 1.55 -10.16 -14.27
N TYR A 132 1.75 -11.47 -14.51
CA TYR A 132 2.65 -11.99 -15.55
C TYR A 132 1.90 -12.59 -16.75
N ALA A 133 0.61 -12.32 -16.92
CA ALA A 133 -0.20 -12.88 -18.01
C ALA A 133 0.32 -12.50 -19.40
N SER A 134 0.89 -11.30 -19.55
CA SER A 134 1.51 -10.80 -20.78
C SER A 134 2.91 -11.40 -21.06
N VAL A 135 3.51 -12.14 -20.12
CA VAL A 135 4.85 -12.70 -20.31
C VAL A 135 4.77 -13.97 -21.17
N ALA A 136 5.65 -14.05 -22.17
CA ALA A 136 5.84 -15.24 -23.00
C ALA A 136 6.88 -16.19 -22.38
N SER A 137 8.04 -15.64 -21.96
CA SER A 137 9.10 -16.42 -21.31
C SER A 137 9.99 -15.56 -20.42
N PHE A 138 10.63 -16.21 -19.45
CA PHE A 138 11.77 -15.70 -18.71
C PHE A 138 13.01 -16.53 -19.12
N GLU A 139 14.11 -15.83 -19.45
CA GLU A 139 15.33 -16.47 -19.94
C GLU A 139 16.54 -16.03 -19.12
N ALA A 140 17.52 -16.92 -18.97
CA ALA A 140 18.79 -16.69 -18.31
C ALA A 140 19.89 -17.34 -19.13
N PRO A 141 20.35 -16.70 -20.23
CA PRO A 141 21.36 -17.28 -21.11
C PRO A 141 22.71 -17.45 -20.43
N ASP A 142 22.98 -16.66 -19.41
CA ASP A 142 24.14 -16.74 -18.53
C ASP A 142 23.77 -16.34 -17.10
N ASP A 143 24.73 -16.25 -16.19
CA ASP A 143 24.47 -15.95 -14.76
C ASP A 143 24.17 -14.46 -14.51
N LYS A 144 24.39 -13.57 -15.47
CA LYS A 144 24.25 -12.12 -15.28
C LYS A 144 23.22 -11.45 -16.20
N THR A 145 22.68 -12.19 -17.17
CA THR A 145 21.70 -11.67 -18.11
C THR A 145 20.34 -12.32 -17.86
N PHE A 146 19.36 -11.51 -17.43
CA PHE A 146 17.98 -11.92 -17.24
C PHE A 146 17.11 -11.24 -18.29
N ILE A 147 16.37 -12.04 -19.08
CA ILE A 147 15.54 -11.55 -20.18
C ILE A 147 14.08 -11.87 -19.91
N VAL A 148 13.22 -10.88 -20.12
CA VAL A 148 11.76 -11.02 -20.07
C VAL A 148 11.21 -10.80 -21.48
N LYS A 149 10.54 -11.80 -22.05
CA LYS A 149 9.83 -11.70 -23.33
C LYS A 149 8.35 -11.61 -23.11
N LEU A 150 7.71 -10.67 -23.78
CA LEU A 150 6.27 -10.41 -23.70
C LEU A 150 5.56 -10.97 -24.93
N LYS A 151 4.33 -11.45 -24.75
CA LYS A 151 3.40 -11.85 -25.84
C LYS A 151 2.93 -10.63 -26.61
N GLU A 152 2.65 -9.57 -25.87
CA GLU A 152 2.18 -8.27 -26.33
C GLU A 152 2.89 -7.17 -25.55
N PRO A 153 3.05 -5.96 -26.11
CA PRO A 153 3.66 -4.85 -25.39
C PRO A 153 2.90 -4.55 -24.08
N ASN A 154 3.64 -4.45 -22.98
CA ASN A 154 3.07 -4.14 -21.66
C ASN A 154 4.12 -3.44 -20.80
N ALA A 155 4.16 -2.11 -20.83
CA ALA A 155 5.10 -1.33 -20.05
C ALA A 155 4.80 -1.35 -18.54
N GLY A 156 3.57 -1.67 -18.11
CA GLY A 156 3.19 -1.84 -16.69
C GLY A 156 3.84 -3.05 -16.03
N ILE A 157 4.50 -3.95 -16.80
CA ILE A 157 5.18 -5.12 -16.26
C ILE A 157 6.28 -4.77 -15.24
N PHE A 158 6.87 -3.56 -15.33
CA PHE A 158 7.91 -3.13 -14.40
C PHE A 158 7.46 -3.12 -12.94
N ASP A 159 6.18 -2.90 -12.64
CA ASP A 159 5.61 -2.97 -11.28
C ASP A 159 5.74 -4.36 -10.64
N ASN A 160 6.00 -5.39 -11.43
CA ASN A 160 6.06 -6.78 -10.95
C ASN A 160 7.49 -7.27 -10.66
N PHE A 161 8.53 -6.44 -10.80
CA PHE A 161 9.92 -6.83 -10.58
C PHE A 161 10.55 -6.43 -9.24
N PRO A 162 10.02 -5.49 -8.45
CA PRO A 162 10.53 -5.23 -7.10
C PRO A 162 10.36 -6.45 -6.16
N TYR A 163 11.29 -6.63 -5.21
CA TYR A 163 11.30 -7.65 -4.12
C TYR A 163 11.39 -9.12 -4.55
N LEU A 164 11.35 -9.43 -5.82
CA LEU A 164 11.24 -10.81 -6.31
C LEU A 164 12.61 -11.36 -6.72
N ALA A 165 13.40 -11.79 -5.73
CA ALA A 165 14.56 -12.64 -5.94
C ALA A 165 14.61 -13.70 -4.84
N VAL A 166 14.30 -14.95 -5.19
CA VAL A 166 14.45 -16.11 -4.31
C VAL A 166 15.43 -17.12 -4.93
N PRO A 167 16.26 -17.79 -4.13
CA PRO A 167 17.20 -18.76 -4.64
C PRO A 167 16.51 -19.98 -5.21
N GLN A 168 17.14 -20.63 -6.18
CA GLN A 168 16.65 -21.89 -6.75
C GLN A 168 16.41 -22.92 -5.66
N GLY A 169 15.30 -23.66 -5.76
CA GLY A 169 14.91 -24.68 -4.79
C GLY A 169 14.27 -24.12 -3.51
N ALA A 170 13.94 -22.83 -3.46
CA ALA A 170 13.27 -22.21 -2.31
C ALA A 170 11.94 -22.89 -2.01
N ASP A 171 11.84 -23.54 -0.83
CA ASP A 171 10.61 -24.18 -0.34
C ASP A 171 9.64 -23.11 0.19
N PRO A 172 8.43 -22.97 -0.37
CA PRO A 172 7.44 -21.97 0.08
C PRO A 172 7.06 -22.10 1.55
N LYS A 173 7.06 -23.32 2.12
CA LYS A 173 6.73 -23.55 3.54
C LYS A 173 7.79 -22.95 4.47
N VAL A 174 9.06 -23.08 4.10
CA VAL A 174 10.19 -22.50 4.85
C VAL A 174 10.20 -20.99 4.65
N PHE A 175 10.05 -20.53 3.39
CA PHE A 175 10.11 -19.11 3.03
C PHE A 175 8.96 -18.30 3.63
N ALA A 176 7.81 -18.92 3.89
CA ALA A 176 6.70 -18.27 4.59
C ALA A 176 7.08 -17.70 5.97
N ARG A 177 8.15 -18.23 6.59
CA ARG A 177 8.57 -17.89 7.97
C ARG A 177 9.98 -17.36 8.09
N THR A 178 10.93 -18.02 7.44
CA THR A 178 12.38 -17.70 7.53
C THR A 178 12.99 -17.67 6.13
N PRO A 179 12.59 -16.70 5.28
CA PRO A 179 13.11 -16.61 3.93
C PRO A 179 14.59 -16.23 3.93
N ILE A 180 15.34 -16.81 3.01
CA ILE A 180 16.69 -16.37 2.65
C ILE A 180 16.55 -15.50 1.40
N LEU A 181 16.66 -14.20 1.56
CA LEU A 181 16.48 -13.20 0.52
C LEU A 181 17.81 -12.49 0.21
N ALA A 182 17.77 -11.44 -0.61
CA ALA A 182 18.96 -10.71 -1.03
C ALA A 182 19.01 -9.27 -0.50
N GLY A 183 18.17 -8.91 0.48
CA GLY A 183 18.07 -7.55 1.03
C GLY A 183 19.04 -7.29 2.19
N ALA A 184 18.91 -6.09 2.76
CA ALA A 184 19.79 -5.56 3.79
C ALA A 184 19.72 -6.29 5.14
N TYR A 185 18.57 -6.89 5.47
CA TYR A 185 18.36 -7.55 6.76
C TYR A 185 17.84 -8.97 6.56
N ARG A 186 18.43 -9.91 7.29
CA ARG A 186 18.01 -11.31 7.33
C ARG A 186 16.99 -11.52 8.45
N VAL A 187 15.85 -12.11 8.13
CA VAL A 187 14.87 -12.56 9.13
C VAL A 187 15.46 -13.71 9.94
N THR A 188 15.56 -13.52 11.25
CA THR A 188 16.08 -14.53 12.18
C THR A 188 14.99 -15.18 13.02
N GLU A 189 13.86 -14.46 13.22
CA GLU A 189 12.69 -14.99 13.91
C GLU A 189 11.44 -14.32 13.33
N PHE A 190 10.39 -15.11 13.14
CA PHE A 190 9.03 -14.62 12.88
C PHE A 190 8.03 -15.34 13.78
N LYS A 191 7.49 -14.61 14.74
CA LYS A 191 6.35 -15.01 15.57
C LYS A 191 5.13 -14.22 15.15
N PRO A 192 4.15 -14.85 14.47
CA PRO A 192 2.92 -14.17 14.07
C PRO A 192 2.25 -13.46 15.24
N ASP A 193 1.68 -12.29 14.98
CA ASP A 193 0.96 -11.44 15.92
C ASP A 193 1.79 -10.97 17.14
N GLU A 194 3.10 -11.27 17.17
CA GLU A 194 4.02 -10.88 18.23
C GLU A 194 5.17 -10.03 17.68
N ARG A 195 6.06 -10.63 16.87
CA ARG A 195 7.24 -9.92 16.35
C ARG A 195 7.91 -10.57 15.14
N VAL A 196 8.69 -9.74 14.42
CA VAL A 196 9.72 -10.18 13.47
C VAL A 196 11.07 -9.63 13.92
N THR A 197 12.08 -10.49 14.04
CA THR A 197 13.45 -10.08 14.37
C THR A 197 14.35 -10.27 13.16
N MET A 198 15.16 -9.27 12.88
CA MET A 198 16.06 -9.26 11.73
C MET A 198 17.45 -8.78 12.14
N LYS A 199 18.48 -9.30 11.45
CA LYS A 199 19.89 -8.90 11.61
C LYS A 199 20.45 -8.36 10.31
N ALA A 200 21.30 -7.36 10.39
CA ALA A 200 22.01 -6.78 9.25
C ALA A 200 22.79 -7.86 8.48
N PHE A 201 22.74 -7.77 7.16
CA PHE A 201 23.54 -8.56 6.23
C PHE A 201 24.67 -7.71 5.69
N ASP A 202 25.87 -7.87 6.24
CA ASP A 202 27.03 -7.02 5.95
C ASP A 202 27.49 -7.05 4.49
N GLN A 203 27.14 -8.12 3.73
CA GLN A 203 27.49 -8.29 2.32
C GLN A 203 26.33 -7.89 1.36
N TRP A 204 25.35 -7.16 1.87
CA TRP A 204 24.28 -6.65 1.00
C TRP A 204 24.83 -5.71 -0.08
N ILE A 205 24.36 -5.87 -1.31
CA ILE A 205 24.86 -5.12 -2.49
C ILE A 205 24.68 -3.58 -2.35
N GLY A 206 23.75 -3.12 -1.51
CA GLY A 206 23.56 -1.71 -1.19
C GLY A 206 24.54 -1.17 -0.13
N GLY A 207 25.47 -1.97 0.35
CA GLY A 207 26.43 -1.64 1.40
C GLY A 207 25.97 -2.11 2.79
N LYS A 208 26.90 -2.13 3.76
CA LYS A 208 26.60 -2.57 5.12
C LYS A 208 25.54 -1.70 5.77
N PRO A 209 24.42 -2.27 6.27
CA PRO A 209 23.43 -1.54 7.05
C PRO A 209 24.04 -0.91 8.30
N LYS A 210 23.61 0.31 8.65
CA LYS A 210 24.19 1.06 9.76
C LYS A 210 23.66 0.64 11.13
N ILE A 211 22.48 0.02 11.17
CA ILE A 211 21.85 -0.52 12.38
C ILE A 211 21.99 -2.04 12.33
N ALA A 212 22.49 -2.66 13.39
CA ALA A 212 22.78 -4.09 13.41
C ALA A 212 21.52 -4.97 13.51
N ASN A 213 20.50 -4.50 14.23
CA ASN A 213 19.29 -5.27 14.51
C ASN A 213 18.03 -4.44 14.21
N VAL A 214 17.02 -5.10 13.65
CA VAL A 214 15.67 -4.54 13.51
C VAL A 214 14.69 -5.50 14.18
N VAL A 215 13.86 -4.97 15.07
CA VAL A 215 12.76 -5.70 15.71
C VAL A 215 11.46 -5.02 15.33
N VAL A 216 10.59 -5.73 14.62
CA VAL A 216 9.23 -5.27 14.36
C VAL A 216 8.32 -5.90 15.41
N ARG A 217 7.66 -5.08 16.22
CA ARG A 217 6.66 -5.50 17.21
C ARG A 217 5.26 -5.30 16.64
N ILE A 218 4.41 -6.29 16.81
CA ILE A 218 3.01 -6.20 16.39
C ILE A 218 2.19 -5.68 17.58
N ILE A 219 1.63 -4.49 17.44
CA ILE A 219 0.86 -3.81 18.48
C ILE A 219 -0.41 -3.24 17.84
N PRO A 220 -1.52 -3.99 17.78
CA PRO A 220 -2.74 -3.56 17.11
C PRO A 220 -3.43 -2.34 17.73
N ASP A 221 -3.37 -2.20 19.07
CA ASP A 221 -4.00 -1.10 19.78
C ASP A 221 -3.21 0.21 19.64
N ALA A 222 -3.85 1.25 19.10
CA ALA A 222 -3.22 2.53 18.81
C ALA A 222 -2.75 3.27 20.09
N THR A 223 -3.52 3.18 21.18
CA THR A 223 -3.16 3.81 22.45
C THR A 223 -1.90 3.17 23.04
N THR A 224 -1.81 1.86 22.96
CA THR A 224 -0.63 1.10 23.38
C THR A 224 0.59 1.51 22.56
N ARG A 225 0.47 1.62 21.22
CA ARG A 225 1.59 2.08 20.35
C ARG A 225 2.09 3.46 20.75
N VAL A 226 1.18 4.42 20.97
CA VAL A 226 1.54 5.77 21.43
C VAL A 226 2.27 5.74 22.76
N LEU A 227 1.80 4.95 23.74
CA LEU A 227 2.43 4.80 25.04
C LEU A 227 3.81 4.14 24.96
N GLU A 228 3.96 3.08 24.17
CA GLU A 228 5.23 2.37 23.96
C GLU A 228 6.27 3.27 23.27
N LEU A 229 5.84 4.09 22.30
CA LEU A 229 6.71 5.08 21.65
C LEU A 229 7.18 6.16 22.67
N ARG A 230 6.27 6.66 23.52
CA ARG A 230 6.59 7.63 24.57
C ARG A 230 7.54 7.06 25.63
N ARG A 231 7.39 5.79 26.00
CA ARG A 231 8.27 5.09 26.94
C ARG A 231 9.63 4.72 26.34
N GLY A 232 9.76 4.71 25.01
CA GLY A 232 10.97 4.31 24.30
C GLY A 232 11.14 2.80 24.18
N SER A 233 10.10 1.98 24.37
CA SER A 233 10.13 0.54 24.09
C SER A 233 9.92 0.21 22.61
N ILE A 234 9.41 1.15 21.83
CA ILE A 234 9.56 1.27 20.38
C ILE A 234 10.17 2.62 20.07
N ASN A 235 10.92 2.73 18.98
CA ASN A 235 11.61 3.99 18.66
C ASN A 235 11.27 4.51 17.25
N PHE A 236 10.49 3.78 16.48
CA PHE A 236 9.99 4.19 15.17
C PHE A 236 8.58 3.64 14.91
N GLU A 237 7.73 4.47 14.33
CA GLU A 237 6.39 4.10 13.91
C GLU A 237 6.01 4.88 12.65
N MET A 238 5.26 4.27 11.72
CA MET A 238 4.84 4.90 10.48
C MET A 238 3.40 4.52 10.10
N ASN A 239 2.59 5.56 9.85
CA ASN A 239 1.22 5.48 9.31
C ASN A 239 0.18 4.81 10.22
N SER A 240 0.46 4.61 11.50
CA SER A 240 -0.50 4.04 12.45
C SER A 240 -0.62 4.79 13.78
N ILE A 241 -0.01 5.98 13.90
CA ILE A 241 -0.33 6.94 14.95
C ILE A 241 -1.66 7.63 14.61
N PRO A 242 -2.61 7.73 15.55
CA PRO A 242 -3.83 8.52 15.36
C PRO A 242 -3.52 9.98 15.01
N ASN A 243 -4.20 10.52 14.01
CA ASN A 243 -3.91 11.85 13.47
C ASN A 243 -4.01 12.97 14.52
N ASP A 244 -4.94 12.86 15.48
CA ASP A 244 -5.12 13.79 16.60
C ASP A 244 -3.95 13.80 17.59
N GLN A 245 -3.10 12.78 17.58
CA GLN A 245 -1.91 12.67 18.45
C GLN A 245 -0.63 13.23 17.81
N ILE A 246 -0.60 13.37 16.48
CA ILE A 246 0.62 13.73 15.72
C ILE A 246 1.17 15.10 16.18
N ASP A 247 0.31 16.09 16.39
CA ASP A 247 0.72 17.44 16.81
C ASP A 247 1.35 17.46 18.21
N GLN A 248 1.00 16.53 19.08
CA GLN A 248 1.64 16.39 20.39
C GLN A 248 3.08 15.89 20.23
N PHE A 249 3.35 14.97 19.30
CA PHE A 249 4.70 14.53 18.99
C PHE A 249 5.53 15.63 18.34
N LYS A 250 4.96 16.45 17.45
CA LYS A 250 5.65 17.61 16.85
C LYS A 250 6.10 18.65 17.88
N LYS A 251 5.35 18.80 18.97
CA LYS A 251 5.68 19.75 20.05
C LYS A 251 6.75 19.25 21.03
N SER A 252 7.08 17.96 21.00
CA SER A 252 8.06 17.36 21.92
C SER A 252 9.44 17.26 21.28
N SER A 253 10.47 17.74 21.98
CA SER A 253 11.87 17.60 21.55
C SER A 253 12.40 16.15 21.53
N ASP A 254 11.68 15.23 22.17
CA ASP A 254 12.06 13.81 22.24
C ASP A 254 11.80 13.06 20.94
N PHE A 255 11.06 13.67 20.01
CA PHE A 255 10.62 13.04 18.78
C PHE A 255 10.92 13.88 17.55
N LYS A 256 11.07 13.20 16.42
CA LYS A 256 10.99 13.75 15.06
C LYS A 256 9.74 13.24 14.40
N VAL A 257 8.99 14.13 13.77
CA VAL A 257 7.84 13.79 12.94
C VAL A 257 8.18 14.15 11.51
N VAL A 258 8.16 13.16 10.64
CA VAL A 258 8.36 13.33 9.19
C VAL A 258 7.04 13.11 8.51
N THR A 259 6.63 14.08 7.70
CA THR A 259 5.40 14.00 6.90
C THR A 259 5.72 14.17 5.42
N SER A 260 5.01 13.48 4.56
CA SER A 260 5.05 13.69 3.11
C SER A 260 3.69 13.39 2.50
N HIS A 261 3.42 13.96 1.33
CA HIS A 261 2.25 13.51 0.58
C HIS A 261 2.38 12.04 0.25
N GLY A 262 1.35 11.28 0.62
CA GLY A 262 1.30 9.84 0.41
C GLY A 262 0.58 9.46 -0.87
N GLY A 263 0.79 8.21 -1.31
CA GLY A 263 0.10 7.65 -2.47
C GLY A 263 -1.26 7.03 -2.14
N ALA A 264 -1.62 6.90 -0.86
CA ALA A 264 -2.89 6.27 -0.46
C ALA A 264 -4.08 7.12 -0.91
N TYR A 265 -4.80 6.64 -1.91
CA TYR A 265 -5.87 7.34 -2.61
C TYR A 265 -7.26 6.94 -2.13
N GLN A 266 -8.05 7.90 -1.70
CA GLN A 266 -9.45 7.75 -1.28
C GLN A 266 -10.40 8.26 -2.36
N TYR A 267 -11.44 7.47 -2.67
CA TYR A 267 -12.40 7.80 -3.72
C TYR A 267 -13.80 7.24 -3.41
N ILE A 268 -14.81 7.84 -4.07
CA ILE A 268 -16.16 7.28 -4.19
C ILE A 268 -16.32 6.72 -5.59
N CYS A 269 -16.76 5.48 -5.71
CA CYS A 269 -17.11 4.84 -6.98
C CYS A 269 -18.62 4.87 -7.18
N PHE A 270 -19.06 5.21 -8.38
CA PHE A 270 -20.44 5.13 -8.83
C PHE A 270 -20.69 3.85 -9.62
N ASN A 271 -21.83 3.22 -9.42
CA ASN A 271 -22.33 2.16 -10.30
C ASN A 271 -23.03 2.79 -11.51
N LEU A 272 -22.36 2.81 -12.65
CA LEU A 272 -22.88 3.44 -13.88
C LEU A 272 -24.02 2.66 -14.56
N LYS A 273 -24.40 1.48 -14.04
CA LYS A 273 -25.62 0.77 -14.43
C LYS A 273 -26.85 1.32 -13.70
N ASP A 274 -26.68 2.10 -12.63
CA ASP A 274 -27.78 2.75 -11.95
C ASP A 274 -28.33 3.91 -12.80
N PRO A 275 -29.64 4.01 -13.04
CA PRO A 275 -30.22 4.99 -13.97
C PRO A 275 -30.04 6.46 -13.50
N ILE A 276 -29.88 6.71 -12.20
CA ILE A 276 -29.59 8.03 -11.64
C ILE A 276 -28.11 8.36 -11.87
N LEU A 277 -27.23 7.43 -11.49
CA LEU A 277 -25.78 7.61 -11.51
C LEU A 277 -25.16 7.44 -12.91
N ALA A 278 -25.89 6.89 -13.87
CA ALA A 278 -25.50 6.89 -15.29
C ALA A 278 -25.40 8.30 -15.89
N LYS A 279 -26.18 9.27 -15.34
CA LYS A 279 -26.15 10.67 -15.78
C LYS A 279 -24.91 11.38 -15.26
N LYS A 280 -24.04 11.85 -16.17
CA LYS A 280 -22.80 12.57 -15.84
C LYS A 280 -23.08 13.81 -14.96
N GLU A 281 -24.12 14.55 -15.31
CA GLU A 281 -24.51 15.79 -14.62
C GLU A 281 -24.87 15.53 -13.14
N VAL A 282 -25.46 14.38 -12.83
CA VAL A 282 -25.76 13.96 -11.45
C VAL A 282 -24.46 13.64 -10.70
N ARG A 283 -23.51 12.94 -11.32
CA ARG A 283 -22.22 12.63 -10.69
C ARG A 283 -21.42 13.92 -10.41
N GLN A 284 -21.42 14.84 -11.38
CA GLN A 284 -20.77 16.15 -11.22
C GLN A 284 -21.46 17.00 -10.13
N ALA A 285 -22.80 16.97 -10.04
CA ALA A 285 -23.53 17.63 -8.97
C ALA A 285 -23.19 17.04 -7.59
N ILE A 286 -23.08 15.72 -7.48
CA ILE A 286 -22.64 15.04 -6.24
C ILE A 286 -21.21 15.49 -5.89
N ALA A 287 -20.30 15.59 -6.86
CA ALA A 287 -18.94 16.05 -6.61
C ALA A 287 -18.90 17.49 -6.06
N HIS A 288 -19.70 18.43 -6.63
CA HIS A 288 -19.84 19.80 -6.12
C HIS A 288 -20.52 19.87 -4.74
N ALA A 289 -21.30 18.87 -4.36
CA ALA A 289 -21.95 18.82 -3.05
C ALA A 289 -21.00 18.36 -1.92
N ILE A 290 -19.84 17.76 -2.24
CA ILE A 290 -18.91 17.18 -1.26
C ILE A 290 -17.78 18.18 -0.96
N ASP A 291 -17.73 18.69 0.27
CA ASP A 291 -16.62 19.50 0.78
C ASP A 291 -15.42 18.59 1.14
N ARG A 292 -14.58 18.32 0.15
CA ARG A 292 -13.38 17.50 0.29
C ARG A 292 -12.36 18.13 1.25
N ASN A 293 -12.26 19.47 1.26
CA ASN A 293 -11.37 20.18 2.19
C ASN A 293 -11.82 20.00 3.64
N ARG A 294 -13.14 20.02 3.89
CA ARG A 294 -13.70 19.75 5.21
C ARG A 294 -13.38 18.33 5.68
N ILE A 295 -13.50 17.34 4.78
CA ILE A 295 -13.12 15.95 5.12
C ILE A 295 -11.65 15.87 5.52
N VAL A 296 -10.74 16.47 4.75
CA VAL A 296 -9.30 16.49 5.08
C VAL A 296 -9.04 17.21 6.40
N ARG A 297 -9.68 18.36 6.64
CA ARG A 297 -9.48 19.15 7.86
C ARG A 297 -10.04 18.45 9.10
N ASP A 298 -11.29 17.96 9.04
CA ASP A 298 -12.03 17.51 10.23
C ASP A 298 -11.81 16.02 10.52
N LEU A 299 -11.70 15.17 9.49
CA LEU A 299 -11.47 13.73 9.65
C LEU A 299 -9.98 13.37 9.69
N LEU A 300 -9.17 13.99 8.81
CA LEU A 300 -7.75 13.68 8.72
C LEU A 300 -6.88 14.65 9.53
N HIS A 301 -7.45 15.62 10.24
CA HIS A 301 -6.70 16.64 11.00
C HIS A 301 -5.66 17.39 10.16
N GLY A 302 -5.92 17.55 8.85
CA GLY A 302 -5.01 18.18 7.90
C GLY A 302 -3.94 17.27 7.32
N TYR A 303 -3.90 15.99 7.69
CA TYR A 303 -2.92 15.02 7.16
C TYR A 303 -3.43 14.33 5.88
N GLY A 304 -3.59 15.13 4.84
CA GLY A 304 -3.99 14.72 3.50
C GLY A 304 -4.10 15.89 2.55
N ALA A 305 -4.18 15.60 1.26
CA ALA A 305 -4.33 16.59 0.19
C ALA A 305 -5.49 16.21 -0.73
N VAL A 306 -6.40 17.14 -1.00
CA VAL A 306 -7.47 16.96 -2.00
C VAL A 306 -6.85 16.68 -3.36
N THR A 307 -7.47 15.79 -4.12
CA THR A 307 -6.96 15.39 -5.44
C THR A 307 -8.08 15.17 -6.45
N ASP A 308 -7.75 15.30 -7.73
CA ASP A 308 -8.64 15.01 -8.86
C ASP A 308 -8.16 13.80 -9.68
N THR A 309 -7.11 13.11 -9.21
CA THR A 309 -6.52 11.94 -9.88
C THR A 309 -6.01 10.91 -8.87
N ILE A 310 -5.78 9.68 -9.35
CA ILE A 310 -5.21 8.60 -8.54
C ILE A 310 -3.72 8.79 -8.22
N PHE A 311 -3.03 9.70 -8.92
CA PHE A 311 -1.61 9.94 -8.70
C PHE A 311 -1.37 11.05 -7.68
N PRO A 312 -0.48 10.85 -6.70
CA PRO A 312 -0.10 11.87 -5.75
C PRO A 312 0.69 13.00 -6.43
N GLN A 313 0.78 14.13 -5.73
CA GLN A 313 1.62 15.24 -6.17
C GLN A 313 3.09 14.78 -6.35
N GLY A 314 3.73 15.24 -7.43
CA GLY A 314 5.09 14.86 -7.77
C GLY A 314 5.24 13.54 -8.52
N HIS A 315 4.17 12.76 -8.69
CA HIS A 315 4.23 11.55 -9.49
C HIS A 315 4.33 11.87 -10.98
N TRP A 316 5.23 11.20 -11.70
CA TRP A 316 5.51 11.50 -13.12
C TRP A 316 4.29 11.38 -14.05
N ALA A 317 3.37 10.47 -13.76
CA ALA A 317 2.18 10.25 -14.58
C ALA A 317 1.01 11.17 -14.21
N ARG A 318 1.13 12.00 -13.16
CA ARG A 318 0.07 12.94 -12.78
C ARG A 318 -0.15 13.98 -13.88
N ALA A 319 -1.39 14.10 -14.35
CA ALA A 319 -1.79 15.14 -15.28
C ALA A 319 -2.01 16.48 -14.53
N GLU A 320 -1.69 17.57 -15.19
CA GLU A 320 -1.94 18.92 -14.71
C GLU A 320 -3.20 19.51 -15.36
N GLY A 321 -3.83 20.50 -14.68
CA GLY A 321 -4.98 21.23 -15.21
C GLY A 321 -6.22 20.35 -15.42
N LEU A 322 -6.41 19.34 -14.57
CA LEU A 322 -7.61 18.50 -14.60
C LEU A 322 -8.86 19.30 -14.21
N PRO A 323 -10.04 18.97 -14.78
CA PRO A 323 -11.31 19.45 -14.25
C PRO A 323 -11.42 19.19 -12.74
N SER A 324 -11.74 20.23 -11.97
CA SER A 324 -11.95 20.16 -10.53
C SER A 324 -13.36 20.55 -10.16
N PHE A 325 -13.90 19.89 -9.16
CA PHE A 325 -15.25 20.11 -8.65
C PHE A 325 -15.17 20.69 -7.25
N ASP A 326 -14.96 22.01 -7.16
CA ASP A 326 -14.94 22.71 -5.90
C ASP A 326 -16.30 22.63 -5.21
N TYR A 327 -16.30 22.65 -3.88
CA TYR A 327 -17.51 22.61 -3.08
C TYR A 327 -18.40 23.83 -3.38
N ASP A 328 -19.54 23.58 -4.00
CA ASP A 328 -20.57 24.54 -4.31
C ASP A 328 -21.96 23.88 -4.26
N PRO A 329 -22.60 23.84 -3.09
CA PRO A 329 -23.90 23.20 -2.93
C PRO A 329 -25.01 23.90 -3.71
N ASN A 330 -24.87 25.20 -4.04
CA ASN A 330 -25.86 25.91 -4.87
C ASN A 330 -25.77 25.48 -6.33
N LYS A 331 -24.57 25.38 -6.86
CA LYS A 331 -24.30 24.78 -8.19
C LYS A 331 -24.80 23.36 -8.27
N ALA A 332 -24.52 22.54 -7.25
CA ALA A 332 -25.02 21.17 -7.17
C ALA A 332 -26.56 21.09 -7.28
N LYS A 333 -27.28 21.95 -6.53
CA LYS A 333 -28.75 22.03 -6.63
C LYS A 333 -29.22 22.40 -8.02
N GLN A 334 -28.61 23.40 -8.64
CA GLN A 334 -28.96 23.85 -10.01
C GLN A 334 -28.74 22.74 -11.04
N MET A 335 -27.62 22.01 -10.94
CA MET A 335 -27.31 20.88 -11.82
C MET A 335 -28.31 19.73 -11.65
N LEU A 336 -28.71 19.41 -10.41
CA LEU A 336 -29.72 18.39 -10.12
C LEU A 336 -31.09 18.81 -10.68
N ASP A 337 -31.47 20.09 -10.56
CA ASP A 337 -32.70 20.64 -11.15
C ASP A 337 -32.70 20.51 -12.69
N ALA A 338 -31.58 20.84 -13.32
CA ALA A 338 -31.39 20.74 -14.78
C ALA A 338 -31.40 19.29 -15.26
N ALA A 339 -30.85 18.35 -14.45
CA ALA A 339 -30.87 16.92 -14.73
C ALA A 339 -32.26 16.25 -14.53
N GLY A 340 -33.27 17.03 -14.14
CA GLY A 340 -34.65 16.59 -13.97
C GLY A 340 -35.02 16.15 -12.54
N TYR A 341 -34.13 16.34 -11.58
CA TYR A 341 -34.35 15.97 -10.17
C TYR A 341 -34.66 17.20 -9.32
N LYS A 342 -35.73 17.93 -9.66
CA LYS A 342 -36.18 19.10 -8.89
C LYS A 342 -36.66 18.69 -7.50
N GLN A 343 -36.29 19.47 -6.48
CA GLN A 343 -36.79 19.26 -5.13
C GLN A 343 -38.22 19.72 -5.03
N ASN A 344 -39.11 18.89 -4.45
CA ASN A 344 -40.50 19.22 -4.23
C ASN A 344 -40.78 19.29 -2.72
N GLY A 345 -40.88 20.50 -2.19
CA GLY A 345 -41.06 20.76 -0.76
C GLY A 345 -39.89 20.19 0.07
N THR A 346 -40.20 19.39 1.09
CA THR A 346 -39.23 18.76 1.95
C THR A 346 -38.83 17.33 1.51
N ALA A 347 -39.49 16.82 0.45
CA ALA A 347 -39.16 15.47 -0.07
C ALA A 347 -37.75 15.43 -0.67
N PRO A 348 -37.00 14.33 -0.51
CA PRO A 348 -35.72 14.21 -1.18
C PRO A 348 -35.90 14.12 -2.69
N ARG A 349 -34.94 14.65 -3.45
CA ARG A 349 -34.87 14.58 -4.90
C ARG A 349 -34.85 13.14 -5.40
N PHE A 350 -34.07 12.31 -4.71
CA PHE A 350 -33.96 10.86 -4.86
C PHE A 350 -33.22 10.25 -3.66
N LYS A 351 -33.22 8.90 -3.59
CA LYS A 351 -32.50 8.14 -2.59
C LYS A 351 -31.30 7.42 -3.21
N LEU A 352 -30.23 7.30 -2.45
CA LEU A 352 -29.04 6.54 -2.81
C LEU A 352 -28.61 5.65 -1.64
N VAL A 353 -28.02 4.51 -1.96
CA VAL A 353 -27.40 3.60 -0.98
C VAL A 353 -25.88 3.69 -1.11
N TYR A 354 -25.24 4.04 -0.01
CA TYR A 354 -23.78 4.09 0.10
C TYR A 354 -23.28 2.93 0.93
N LYS A 355 -22.43 2.09 0.34
CA LYS A 355 -21.84 0.95 1.03
C LYS A 355 -20.45 1.27 1.59
N THR A 356 -20.20 0.82 2.81
CA THR A 356 -18.91 0.95 3.49
C THR A 356 -18.66 -0.24 4.43
N SER A 357 -17.43 -0.34 4.95
CA SER A 357 -17.06 -1.35 5.94
C SER A 357 -17.36 -0.89 7.36
N THR A 358 -17.16 -1.77 8.34
CA THR A 358 -17.27 -1.45 9.79
C THR A 358 -16.11 -0.61 10.32
N ASP A 359 -15.12 -0.22 9.49
CA ASP A 359 -14.04 0.67 9.89
C ASP A 359 -14.57 2.04 10.35
N ALA A 360 -14.12 2.50 11.51
CA ALA A 360 -14.62 3.72 12.15
C ALA A 360 -14.39 4.98 11.30
N GLU A 361 -13.20 5.14 10.71
CA GLU A 361 -12.89 6.29 9.86
C GLU A 361 -13.74 6.28 8.59
N SER A 362 -13.96 5.12 7.98
CA SER A 362 -14.81 4.94 6.81
C SER A 362 -16.27 5.29 7.10
N ASN A 363 -16.77 4.95 8.29
CA ASN A 363 -18.14 5.32 8.72
C ASN A 363 -18.26 6.82 8.98
N GLN A 364 -17.30 7.42 9.70
CA GLN A 364 -17.30 8.89 9.92
C GLN A 364 -17.27 9.65 8.58
N GLN A 365 -16.45 9.21 7.61
CA GLN A 365 -16.46 9.79 6.27
C GLN A 365 -17.83 9.66 5.60
N ALA A 366 -18.48 8.50 5.69
CA ALA A 366 -19.79 8.27 5.12
C ALA A 366 -20.87 9.19 5.73
N GLU A 367 -20.84 9.39 7.05
CA GLU A 367 -21.74 10.30 7.77
C GLU A 367 -21.54 11.76 7.36
N MET A 368 -20.29 12.20 7.20
CA MET A 368 -20.00 13.54 6.70
C MET A 368 -20.56 13.75 5.29
N ILE A 369 -20.35 12.79 4.38
CA ILE A 369 -20.88 12.84 3.01
C ILE A 369 -22.41 12.79 3.01
N GLN A 370 -23.03 11.96 3.85
CA GLN A 370 -24.49 11.89 4.01
C GLN A 370 -25.09 13.26 4.35
N GLN A 371 -24.50 13.96 5.31
CA GLN A 371 -24.95 15.29 5.68
C GLN A 371 -24.82 16.29 4.53
N MET A 372 -23.68 16.28 3.83
CA MET A 372 -23.45 17.18 2.69
C MET A 372 -24.43 16.91 1.54
N LEU A 373 -24.74 15.65 1.25
CA LEU A 373 -25.72 15.28 0.22
C LEU A 373 -27.16 15.63 0.63
N LYS A 374 -27.48 15.51 1.92
CA LYS A 374 -28.79 15.95 2.47
C LYS A 374 -28.99 17.47 2.25
N ASP A 375 -27.96 18.28 2.40
CA ASP A 375 -28.02 19.73 2.23
C ASP A 375 -28.38 20.16 0.78
N VAL A 376 -28.17 19.26 -0.18
CA VAL A 376 -28.59 19.44 -1.58
C VAL A 376 -29.84 18.64 -1.97
N GLY A 377 -30.49 18.01 -0.99
CA GLY A 377 -31.77 17.30 -1.17
C GLY A 377 -31.63 15.83 -1.61
N ILE A 378 -30.45 15.21 -1.48
CA ILE A 378 -30.24 13.77 -1.74
C ILE A 378 -30.33 13.01 -0.41
N ASP A 379 -31.20 11.99 -0.34
CA ASP A 379 -31.33 11.07 0.82
C ASP A 379 -30.36 9.90 0.61
N MET A 380 -29.17 9.98 1.21
CA MET A 380 -28.16 8.91 1.14
C MET A 380 -28.28 8.01 2.39
N GLN A 381 -28.52 6.71 2.18
CA GLN A 381 -28.57 5.70 3.22
C GLN A 381 -27.25 4.95 3.31
N ILE A 382 -26.62 4.94 4.48
CA ILE A 382 -25.39 4.22 4.74
C ILE A 382 -25.71 2.76 5.08
N GLN A 383 -25.08 1.83 4.36
CA GLN A 383 -25.11 0.41 4.65
C GLN A 383 -23.72 -0.09 5.00
N THR A 384 -23.53 -0.41 6.27
CA THR A 384 -22.27 -0.91 6.82
C THR A 384 -22.27 -2.42 6.90
N SER A 385 -21.18 -3.07 6.52
CA SER A 385 -20.99 -4.52 6.67
C SER A 385 -19.51 -4.84 6.99
N GLU A 386 -19.26 -6.07 7.46
CA GLU A 386 -17.91 -6.58 7.62
C GLU A 386 -17.17 -6.51 6.27
N PHE A 387 -15.83 -6.29 6.31
CA PHE A 387 -15.05 -5.96 5.12
C PHE A 387 -15.14 -7.01 4.01
N GLY A 388 -15.12 -8.31 4.34
CA GLY A 388 -15.26 -9.38 3.35
C GLY A 388 -16.62 -9.36 2.65
N THR A 389 -17.70 -9.17 3.40
CA THR A 389 -19.07 -9.03 2.87
C THR A 389 -19.21 -7.77 2.01
N PHE A 390 -18.66 -6.64 2.49
CA PHE A 390 -18.62 -5.39 1.73
C PHE A 390 -17.91 -5.58 0.39
N MET A 391 -16.74 -6.23 0.39
CA MET A 391 -15.98 -6.48 -0.82
C MET A 391 -16.67 -7.46 -1.78
N ASP A 392 -17.39 -8.44 -1.26
CA ASP A 392 -18.21 -9.35 -2.09
C ASP A 392 -19.36 -8.58 -2.78
N ASP A 393 -20.03 -7.70 -2.06
CA ASP A 393 -21.05 -6.82 -2.64
C ASP A 393 -20.48 -5.93 -3.75
N VAL A 394 -19.33 -5.30 -3.50
CA VAL A 394 -18.65 -4.44 -4.47
C VAL A 394 -18.21 -5.24 -5.70
N LYS A 395 -17.65 -6.42 -5.51
CA LYS A 395 -17.22 -7.31 -6.61
C LYS A 395 -18.39 -7.74 -7.50
N ASN A 396 -19.54 -7.99 -6.89
CA ASN A 396 -20.73 -8.48 -7.62
C ASN A 396 -21.68 -7.35 -8.05
N GLY A 397 -21.30 -6.08 -7.91
CA GLY A 397 -22.08 -4.93 -8.36
C GLY A 397 -23.33 -4.63 -7.53
N ARG A 398 -23.41 -5.13 -6.31
CA ARG A 398 -24.54 -4.93 -5.40
C ARG A 398 -24.40 -3.63 -4.59
N PHE A 399 -24.25 -2.51 -5.29
CA PHE A 399 -24.12 -1.17 -4.72
C PHE A 399 -24.63 -0.10 -5.69
N GLN A 400 -24.94 1.11 -5.20
CA GLN A 400 -25.08 2.32 -6.00
C GLN A 400 -23.81 3.16 -5.91
N LEU A 401 -23.33 3.44 -4.68
CA LEU A 401 -22.01 4.02 -4.46
C LEU A 401 -21.29 3.29 -3.31
N PHE A 402 -19.96 3.33 -3.36
CA PHE A 402 -19.11 2.91 -2.26
C PHE A 402 -17.86 3.77 -2.21
N SER A 403 -17.19 3.79 -1.07
CA SER A 403 -15.85 4.36 -0.92
C SER A 403 -14.83 3.31 -0.55
N LEU A 404 -13.64 3.43 -1.12
CA LEU A 404 -12.48 2.62 -0.78
C LEU A 404 -11.22 3.47 -0.76
N ARG A 405 -10.26 3.02 0.03
CA ARG A 405 -8.89 3.50 0.00
C ARG A 405 -8.01 2.51 -0.76
N ARG A 406 -7.20 3.01 -1.69
CA ARG A 406 -6.18 2.23 -2.37
C ARG A 406 -4.81 2.60 -1.83
N ALA A 407 -3.93 1.62 -1.72
CA ALA A 407 -2.50 1.88 -1.59
C ALA A 407 -1.99 2.65 -2.82
N GLY A 408 -0.84 3.26 -2.72
CA GLY A 408 -0.26 4.05 -3.79
C GLY A 408 -0.13 3.26 -5.10
N VAL A 409 -0.35 3.97 -6.21
CA VAL A 409 -0.23 3.45 -7.57
C VAL A 409 1.12 3.90 -8.12
N ALA A 410 1.93 2.95 -8.59
CA ALA A 410 3.27 3.23 -9.11
C ALA A 410 3.27 3.47 -10.63
N ASP A 411 2.52 2.68 -11.39
CA ASP A 411 2.48 2.78 -12.84
C ASP A 411 1.07 3.13 -13.36
N PRO A 412 0.95 4.01 -14.36
CA PRO A 412 -0.36 4.40 -14.91
C PRO A 412 -1.08 3.27 -15.66
N ASP A 413 -0.44 2.16 -15.97
CA ASP A 413 -1.13 0.98 -16.51
C ASP A 413 -2.20 0.43 -15.55
N PHE A 414 -2.17 0.86 -14.29
CA PHE A 414 -3.23 0.60 -13.33
C PHE A 414 -4.61 1.06 -13.82
N TYR A 415 -4.70 2.06 -14.70
CA TYR A 415 -5.96 2.47 -15.33
C TYR A 415 -6.60 1.35 -16.14
N TYR A 416 -5.79 0.46 -16.76
CA TYR A 416 -6.31 -0.74 -17.41
C TYR A 416 -7.11 -1.62 -16.46
N THR A 417 -6.59 -1.78 -15.26
CA THR A 417 -7.21 -2.63 -14.25
C THR A 417 -8.56 -2.09 -13.77
N ILE A 418 -8.71 -0.75 -13.64
CA ILE A 418 -9.88 -0.16 -12.97
C ILE A 418 -10.85 0.56 -13.90
N PHE A 419 -10.48 0.89 -15.15
CA PHE A 419 -11.33 1.65 -16.06
C PHE A 419 -11.47 1.04 -17.45
N HIS A 420 -10.59 0.11 -17.86
CA HIS A 420 -10.70 -0.51 -19.17
C HIS A 420 -11.93 -1.42 -19.25
N SER A 421 -12.64 -1.43 -20.41
CA SER A 421 -13.86 -2.23 -20.59
C SER A 421 -13.63 -3.74 -20.50
N LYS A 422 -12.43 -4.24 -20.82
CA LYS A 422 -12.05 -5.65 -20.63
C LYS A 422 -11.87 -6.06 -19.15
N SER A 423 -11.82 -5.08 -18.23
CA SER A 423 -11.60 -5.29 -16.79
C SER A 423 -12.87 -5.17 -15.96
N LEU A 424 -14.05 -5.29 -16.58
CA LEU A 424 -15.34 -5.19 -15.88
C LEU A 424 -15.50 -6.26 -14.78
N ALA A 425 -16.07 -5.85 -13.64
CA ALA A 425 -16.48 -6.77 -12.58
C ALA A 425 -17.58 -7.74 -13.07
N PRO A 426 -17.66 -8.99 -12.54
CA PRO A 426 -16.92 -9.51 -11.37
C PRO A 426 -15.52 -10.06 -11.69
N ASN A 427 -15.17 -10.24 -12.97
CA ASN A 427 -13.92 -10.87 -13.39
C ASN A 427 -12.72 -9.90 -13.32
N GLY A 428 -12.97 -8.58 -13.38
CA GLY A 428 -11.98 -7.52 -13.29
C GLY A 428 -12.27 -6.55 -12.15
N GLN A 429 -11.54 -5.43 -12.13
CA GLN A 429 -11.65 -4.42 -11.07
C GLN A 429 -12.30 -3.10 -11.53
N ASN A 430 -12.79 -3.03 -12.77
CA ASN A 430 -13.67 -1.95 -13.21
C ASN A 430 -15.06 -2.16 -12.59
N ARG A 431 -15.18 -1.81 -11.32
CA ARG A 431 -16.36 -2.07 -10.47
C ARG A 431 -17.49 -1.09 -10.75
N GLY A 432 -17.16 0.11 -11.23
CA GLY A 432 -18.13 1.12 -11.62
C GLY A 432 -18.84 0.84 -12.95
N TYR A 433 -18.44 -0.21 -13.66
CA TYR A 433 -18.95 -0.56 -15.00
C TYR A 433 -18.75 0.56 -16.04
N TYR A 434 -17.68 1.31 -15.90
CA TYR A 434 -17.32 2.36 -16.84
C TYR A 434 -16.89 1.78 -18.17
N VAL A 435 -17.43 2.34 -19.28
CA VAL A 435 -17.08 1.95 -20.64
C VAL A 435 -16.94 3.20 -21.49
N ASN A 436 -15.74 3.43 -22.01
CA ASN A 436 -15.47 4.51 -22.95
C ASN A 436 -14.39 4.05 -23.95
N PRO A 437 -14.75 3.81 -25.25
CA PRO A 437 -13.80 3.31 -26.25
C PRO A 437 -12.58 4.21 -26.45
N LYS A 438 -12.69 5.53 -26.23
CA LYS A 438 -11.57 6.45 -26.34
C LYS A 438 -10.59 6.26 -25.19
N VAL A 439 -11.09 6.05 -23.98
CA VAL A 439 -10.27 5.75 -22.79
C VAL A 439 -9.60 4.41 -22.95
N ASP A 440 -10.30 3.38 -23.43
CA ASP A 440 -9.74 2.06 -23.72
C ASP A 440 -8.57 2.17 -24.70
N GLN A 441 -8.76 2.88 -25.83
CA GLN A 441 -7.72 3.11 -26.82
C GLN A 441 -6.49 3.83 -26.25
N LEU A 442 -6.70 4.88 -25.45
CA LEU A 442 -5.61 5.65 -24.85
C LEU A 442 -4.83 4.82 -23.82
N ILE A 443 -5.51 4.00 -23.01
CA ILE A 443 -4.88 3.07 -22.08
C ILE A 443 -4.05 2.03 -22.85
N GLU A 444 -4.61 1.42 -23.90
CA GLU A 444 -3.88 0.47 -24.76
C GLU A 444 -2.67 1.11 -25.43
N GLN A 445 -2.79 2.36 -25.89
CA GLN A 445 -1.67 3.14 -26.44
C GLN A 445 -0.59 3.39 -25.38
N GLY A 446 -0.97 3.80 -24.16
CA GLY A 446 -0.02 4.08 -23.09
C GLY A 446 0.73 2.85 -22.59
N ARG A 447 0.11 1.66 -22.63
CA ARG A 447 0.76 0.40 -22.21
C ARG A 447 1.61 -0.26 -23.30
N SER A 448 1.40 0.12 -24.57
CA SER A 448 2.06 -0.52 -25.72
C SER A 448 3.47 -0.01 -25.99
N THR A 449 4.02 0.88 -25.19
CA THR A 449 5.36 1.43 -25.38
C THR A 449 6.09 1.68 -24.07
N PHE A 450 7.41 1.54 -24.06
CA PHE A 450 8.29 1.93 -22.95
C PHE A 450 8.67 3.41 -22.97
N ASP A 451 8.37 4.14 -24.05
CA ASP A 451 8.65 5.58 -24.17
C ASP A 451 7.77 6.37 -23.17
N ARG A 452 8.41 6.90 -22.12
CA ARG A 452 7.75 7.62 -21.03
C ARG A 452 6.98 8.86 -21.50
N THR A 453 7.47 9.56 -22.52
CA THR A 453 6.81 10.75 -23.08
C THR A 453 5.50 10.39 -23.77
N LYS A 454 5.51 9.33 -24.57
CA LYS A 454 4.30 8.82 -25.23
C LYS A 454 3.31 8.29 -24.21
N ARG A 455 3.79 7.55 -23.21
CA ARG A 455 2.94 7.07 -22.10
C ARG A 455 2.28 8.23 -21.36
N LYS A 456 3.07 9.25 -20.97
CA LYS A 456 2.58 10.44 -20.28
C LYS A 456 1.47 11.12 -21.07
N ALA A 457 1.69 11.37 -22.37
CA ALA A 457 0.69 12.01 -23.22
C ALA A 457 -0.63 11.23 -23.28
N ALA A 458 -0.57 9.90 -23.44
CA ALA A 458 -1.77 9.06 -23.46
C ALA A 458 -2.51 9.07 -22.12
N TYR A 459 -1.80 8.92 -20.99
CA TYR A 459 -2.41 8.90 -19.67
C TYR A 459 -2.86 10.28 -19.18
N ASP A 460 -2.30 11.38 -19.66
CA ASP A 460 -2.82 12.72 -19.40
C ASP A 460 -4.23 12.89 -19.99
N GLU A 461 -4.44 12.42 -21.23
CA GLU A 461 -5.77 12.45 -21.85
C GLU A 461 -6.75 11.50 -21.15
N VAL A 462 -6.31 10.32 -20.72
CA VAL A 462 -7.14 9.42 -19.88
C VAL A 462 -7.61 10.15 -18.62
N GLN A 463 -6.71 10.82 -17.89
CA GLN A 463 -7.05 11.52 -16.66
C GLN A 463 -8.02 12.70 -16.90
N LYS A 464 -7.85 13.45 -17.98
CA LYS A 464 -8.79 14.55 -18.34
C LYS A 464 -10.19 14.03 -18.58
N ILE A 465 -10.34 12.95 -19.35
CA ILE A 465 -11.65 12.36 -19.64
C ILE A 465 -12.27 11.81 -18.36
N LEU A 466 -11.51 11.06 -17.56
CA LEU A 466 -12.02 10.48 -16.31
C LEU A 466 -12.39 11.55 -15.27
N ALA A 467 -11.65 12.65 -15.20
CA ALA A 467 -11.97 13.76 -14.31
C ALA A 467 -13.25 14.50 -14.75
N ASP A 468 -13.55 14.60 -16.06
CA ASP A 468 -14.79 15.20 -16.55
C ASP A 468 -15.99 14.24 -16.41
N GLU A 469 -15.82 12.96 -16.78
CA GLU A 469 -16.91 11.99 -16.76
C GLU A 469 -17.25 11.45 -15.37
N LEU A 470 -16.32 11.55 -14.43
CA LEU A 470 -16.45 11.17 -13.01
C LEU A 470 -17.04 9.76 -12.79
N PRO A 471 -16.45 8.70 -13.31
CA PRO A 471 -16.82 7.36 -12.85
C PRO A 471 -16.47 7.17 -11.37
N TYR A 472 -15.45 7.90 -10.90
CA TYR A 472 -15.06 8.07 -9.50
C TYR A 472 -15.03 9.54 -9.13
N VAL A 473 -15.43 9.88 -7.89
CA VAL A 473 -15.06 11.15 -7.26
C VAL A 473 -13.78 10.91 -6.47
N SER A 474 -12.68 11.50 -6.92
CA SER A 474 -11.44 11.55 -6.15
C SER A 474 -11.65 12.43 -4.92
N LEU A 475 -11.33 11.92 -3.73
CA LEU A 475 -11.48 12.70 -2.51
C LEU A 475 -10.13 13.31 -2.08
N TYR A 476 -9.19 12.47 -1.73
CA TYR A 476 -7.88 12.92 -1.23
C TYR A 476 -6.81 11.82 -1.34
N HIS A 477 -5.57 12.25 -1.26
CA HIS A 477 -4.46 11.40 -0.84
C HIS A 477 -4.18 11.61 0.64
N ARG A 478 -3.98 10.54 1.42
CA ARG A 478 -3.50 10.66 2.79
C ARG A 478 -2.01 10.96 2.81
N ASP A 479 -1.60 11.81 3.73
CA ASP A 479 -0.19 12.00 4.00
C ASP A 479 0.39 10.76 4.71
N ASN A 480 1.63 10.45 4.39
CA ASN A 480 2.44 9.55 5.20
C ASN A 480 2.99 10.30 6.40
N VAL A 481 2.95 9.66 7.56
CA VAL A 481 3.46 10.21 8.81
C VAL A 481 4.35 9.17 9.47
N ALA A 482 5.59 9.52 9.76
CA ALA A 482 6.48 8.75 10.60
C ALA A 482 6.80 9.53 11.88
N VAL A 483 6.71 8.86 13.01
CA VAL A 483 7.12 9.38 14.31
C VAL A 483 8.27 8.52 14.83
N MET A 484 9.37 9.15 15.16
CA MET A 484 10.57 8.47 15.63
C MET A 484 11.22 9.23 16.79
N ARG A 485 12.03 8.55 17.60
CA ARG A 485 12.84 9.19 18.63
C ARG A 485 13.82 10.18 18.00
N SER A 486 14.09 11.30 18.71
CA SER A 486 14.90 12.41 18.18
C SER A 486 16.36 12.04 17.85
N ASN A 487 16.87 10.95 18.44
CA ASN A 487 18.20 10.42 18.18
C ASN A 487 18.31 9.55 16.92
N ILE A 488 17.22 9.36 16.18
CA ILE A 488 17.22 8.62 14.91
C ILE A 488 17.40 9.60 13.75
N ASP A 489 18.32 9.26 12.82
CA ASP A 489 18.58 10.02 11.61
C ASP A 489 18.59 9.11 10.36
N GLY A 490 18.55 9.73 9.16
CA GLY A 490 18.68 9.04 7.88
C GLY A 490 17.39 8.43 7.33
N PHE A 491 16.25 8.60 8.01
CA PHE A 491 14.96 8.16 7.46
C PHE A 491 14.53 9.05 6.28
N VAL A 492 14.15 8.42 5.17
CA VAL A 492 13.56 9.06 4.00
C VAL A 492 12.18 8.48 3.76
N MET A 493 11.17 9.34 3.71
CA MET A 493 9.79 8.95 3.45
C MET A 493 9.57 8.71 1.95
N TYR A 494 9.03 7.56 1.61
CA TYR A 494 8.56 7.25 0.25
C TYR A 494 7.05 7.53 0.15
N PRO A 495 6.54 8.09 -0.97
CA PRO A 495 5.09 8.30 -1.15
C PRO A 495 4.26 7.02 -1.02
N SER A 496 4.83 5.88 -1.40
CA SER A 496 4.26 4.55 -1.23
C SER A 496 4.22 4.05 0.23
N GLY A 497 4.89 4.75 1.17
CA GLY A 497 5.02 4.30 2.56
C GLY A 497 5.99 3.13 2.73
N PHE A 498 6.98 2.98 1.85
CA PHE A 498 8.00 1.94 1.91
C PHE A 498 9.08 2.25 2.96
N LEU A 499 9.63 1.21 3.58
CA LEU A 499 10.72 1.27 4.57
C LEU A 499 12.13 1.09 3.95
N LEU A 500 12.27 1.36 2.66
CA LEU A 500 13.50 1.16 1.87
C LEU A 500 14.71 1.97 2.40
N SER A 501 14.48 3.03 3.17
CA SER A 501 15.55 3.83 3.77
C SER A 501 16.13 3.28 5.08
N VAL A 502 15.49 2.28 5.70
CA VAL A 502 15.91 1.71 6.99
C VAL A 502 17.38 1.30 7.03
N PRO A 503 17.98 0.70 5.97
CA PRO A 503 19.40 0.34 5.99
C PRO A 503 20.37 1.53 6.18
N ASN A 504 19.92 2.74 5.84
CA ASN A 504 20.71 3.98 5.92
C ASN A 504 20.46 4.77 7.22
N MET A 505 19.50 4.33 8.04
CA MET A 505 19.20 4.99 9.32
C MET A 505 20.32 4.76 10.34
N THR A 506 20.43 5.71 11.28
CA THR A 506 21.38 5.64 12.40
C THR A 506 20.68 6.00 13.71
N ILE A 507 21.14 5.43 14.81
CA ILE A 507 20.72 5.77 16.18
C ILE A 507 21.94 6.39 16.89
N LYS A 508 21.82 7.64 17.33
CA LYS A 508 22.87 8.38 18.03
C LYS A 508 22.95 8.02 19.52
#